data_a4aa748f8f82b0a45038c0f3f1b9d90e
#
_entry.id   a4aa748f8f82b0a45038c0f3f1b9d90e
#
_cell.length_a   1.000
_cell.length_b   1.000
_cell.length_c   1.000
_cell.angle_alpha   90.00
_cell.angle_beta   90.00
_cell.angle_gamma   90.00
#
_symmetry.space_group_name_H-M   'P 1'
#
loop_
_entity.id
_entity.type
_entity.pdbx_description
1 polymer ?
#
loop_
_entity_poly.entity_id
_entity_poly.type
_entity_poly.pdbx_seq_one_letter_code
_entity_poly.pdbx_strand_id
1 'polypeptide(L)'
;KGAENVEQAKNTILLVRGTAAEPAALSAFTAAQPDVQLQAISGLGEAGAALERLRPTLIVLQSDAPDAQALHRCAELAETAEAVFLLLVRQEAYGAAWRTLQKHGVCVMTWPMEQAVLTQTLRNLLLLKKSMQTMQAQTDQLRSQLQDLKRIQKAKGLLMRQLGMTEQDAHRWIEKAAMDRCVKKREIAETIIRMYEL
;
A
#
# COMPACT_ATOMS: atom_id res chain seq x y z
N LYS A 1 -12.53 -19.45 24.38
CA LYS A 1 -11.56 -18.54 24.98
C LYS A 1 -10.30 -18.61 24.13
N GLY A 2 -10.13 -17.76 23.18
CA GLY A 2 -8.98 -17.52 22.37
C GLY A 2 -9.16 -16.09 21.87
N ALA A 3 -8.73 -15.11 22.68
CA ALA A 3 -8.51 -13.77 22.21
C ALA A 3 -7.28 -13.84 21.30
N GLU A 4 -7.50 -13.96 20.00
CA GLU A 4 -6.48 -13.62 19.01
C GLU A 4 -6.16 -12.15 19.22
N ASN A 5 -4.99 -11.95 19.79
CA ASN A 5 -4.34 -10.66 19.88
C ASN A 5 -4.05 -10.26 18.43
N VAL A 6 -4.96 -9.53 17.81
CA VAL A 6 -4.71 -8.85 16.54
C VAL A 6 -3.66 -7.79 16.91
N GLU A 7 -2.40 -8.16 16.72
CA GLU A 7 -1.26 -7.26 16.79
C GLU A 7 -1.58 -6.12 15.80
N GLN A 8 -2.07 -5.00 16.36
CA GLN A 8 -2.37 -3.81 15.56
C GLN A 8 -1.07 -3.48 14.83
N ALA A 9 -1.10 -3.60 13.50
CA ALA A 9 0.04 -3.33 12.65
C ALA A 9 0.54 -1.92 12.98
N LYS A 10 1.67 -1.85 13.70
CA LYS A 10 2.26 -0.59 14.11
C LYS A 10 2.71 0.16 12.88
N ASN A 11 2.29 1.41 12.75
CA ASN A 11 2.77 2.27 11.68
C ASN A 11 4.27 2.50 11.88
N THR A 12 5.10 2.08 10.95
CA THR A 12 6.55 2.30 11.02
C THR A 12 6.92 3.53 10.20
N ILE A 13 7.56 4.49 10.85
CA ILE A 13 8.22 5.62 10.19
C ILE A 13 9.70 5.28 10.05
N LEU A 14 10.20 5.27 8.83
CA LEU A 14 11.62 5.12 8.54
C LEU A 14 12.24 6.49 8.32
N LEU A 15 13.15 6.88 9.21
CA LEU A 15 13.97 8.09 9.03
C LEU A 15 15.29 7.72 8.34
N VAL A 16 15.49 8.23 7.16
CA VAL A 16 16.78 8.15 6.45
C VAL A 16 17.53 9.46 6.67
N ARG A 17 18.57 9.41 7.48
CA ARG A 17 19.37 10.59 7.83
C ARG A 17 20.50 10.78 6.84
N GLY A 18 20.68 12.03 6.41
CA GLY A 18 21.95 12.50 5.87
C GLY A 18 22.92 12.86 7.01
N THR A 19 23.58 14.01 6.88
CA THR A 19 24.54 14.53 7.87
C THR A 19 23.90 15.31 9.01
N ALA A 20 22.62 15.67 8.90
CA ALA A 20 21.91 16.49 9.89
C ALA A 20 21.43 15.69 11.09
N ALA A 21 21.28 16.37 12.24
CA ALA A 21 20.72 15.77 13.45
C ALA A 21 19.22 15.40 13.25
N GLU A 22 18.80 14.36 13.95
CA GLU A 22 17.39 13.93 13.94
C GLU A 22 16.47 15.08 14.37
N PRO A 23 15.36 15.34 13.63
CA PRO A 23 14.39 16.34 14.06
C PRO A 23 13.74 15.91 15.40
N ALA A 24 13.97 16.70 16.46
CA ALA A 24 13.37 16.42 17.78
C ALA A 24 11.83 16.28 17.72
N ALA A 25 11.20 16.93 16.75
CA ALA A 25 9.77 16.83 16.50
C ALA A 25 9.34 15.41 16.06
N LEU A 26 10.23 14.65 15.39
CA LEU A 26 9.93 13.28 14.94
C LEU A 26 9.87 12.33 16.14
N SER A 27 10.88 12.40 17.02
CA SER A 27 10.94 11.62 18.25
C SER A 27 9.78 11.98 19.20
N ALA A 28 9.47 13.27 19.34
CA ALA A 28 8.32 13.73 20.12
C ALA A 28 6.97 13.24 19.53
N PHE A 29 6.85 13.24 18.21
CA PHE A 29 5.65 12.75 17.53
C PHE A 29 5.43 11.26 17.81
N THR A 30 6.45 10.43 17.66
CA THR A 30 6.35 8.99 17.90
C THR A 30 6.16 8.63 19.38
N ALA A 31 6.77 9.38 20.28
CA ALA A 31 6.55 9.19 21.72
C ALA A 31 5.10 9.49 22.14
N ALA A 32 4.41 10.39 21.44
CA ALA A 32 3.00 10.72 21.69
C ALA A 32 1.99 9.73 21.07
N GLN A 33 2.46 8.77 20.24
CA GLN A 33 1.60 7.82 19.52
C GLN A 33 2.11 6.39 19.72
N PRO A 34 1.47 5.59 20.58
CA PRO A 34 1.93 4.24 20.93
C PRO A 34 1.85 3.24 19.77
N ASP A 35 1.07 3.53 18.75
CA ASP A 35 0.89 2.75 17.53
C ASP A 35 1.87 3.12 16.40
N VAL A 36 2.80 4.07 16.65
CA VAL A 36 3.81 4.50 15.69
C VAL A 36 5.20 4.16 16.21
N GLN A 37 6.01 3.54 15.37
CA GLN A 37 7.42 3.25 15.66
C GLN A 37 8.34 4.06 14.74
N LEU A 38 9.42 4.62 15.30
CA LEU A 38 10.46 5.26 14.53
C LEU A 38 11.67 4.35 14.40
N GLN A 39 12.14 4.15 13.19
CA GLN A 39 13.42 3.52 12.90
C GLN A 39 14.29 4.45 12.08
N ALA A 40 15.56 4.61 12.45
CA ALA A 40 16.49 5.46 11.75
C ALA A 40 17.62 4.65 11.11
N ILE A 41 17.98 5.04 9.88
CA ILE A 41 19.13 4.51 9.15
C ILE A 41 20.00 5.65 8.65
N SER A 42 21.25 5.35 8.33
CA SER A 42 22.21 6.33 7.82
C SER A 42 22.35 6.18 6.30
N GLY A 43 21.82 7.16 5.57
CA GLY A 43 21.99 7.25 4.12
C GLY A 43 21.07 6.37 3.28
N LEU A 44 20.94 6.77 2.00
CA LEU A 44 20.08 6.11 1.02
C LEU A 44 20.56 4.71 0.59
N GLY A 45 21.85 4.39 0.83
CA GLY A 45 22.41 3.08 0.45
C GLY A 45 21.75 1.90 1.16
N GLU A 46 21.35 2.09 2.42
CA GLU A 46 20.68 1.07 3.23
C GLU A 46 19.16 1.08 3.07
N ALA A 47 18.61 2.10 2.40
CA ALA A 47 17.17 2.30 2.34
C ALA A 47 16.44 1.14 1.65
N GLY A 48 16.97 0.59 0.55
CA GLY A 48 16.34 -0.51 -0.16
C GLY A 48 16.14 -1.74 0.72
N ALA A 49 17.20 -2.21 1.39
CA ALA A 49 17.12 -3.36 2.31
C ALA A 49 16.21 -3.08 3.52
N ALA A 50 16.23 -1.85 4.03
CA ALA A 50 15.34 -1.44 5.12
C ALA A 50 13.87 -1.42 4.70
N LEU A 51 13.55 -1.00 3.47
CA LEU A 51 12.20 -1.00 2.92
C LEU A 51 11.61 -2.41 2.82
N GLU A 52 12.36 -3.34 2.30
CA GLU A 52 11.93 -4.74 2.20
C GLU A 52 11.67 -5.38 3.57
N ARG A 53 12.57 -5.12 4.53
CA ARG A 53 12.50 -5.70 5.86
C ARG A 53 11.41 -5.08 6.73
N LEU A 54 11.29 -3.75 6.72
CA LEU A 54 10.45 -3.00 7.67
C LEU A 54 9.07 -2.67 7.11
N ARG A 55 8.91 -2.63 5.80
CA ARG A 55 7.69 -2.20 5.10
C ARG A 55 7.08 -0.94 5.74
N PRO A 56 7.83 0.16 5.80
CA PRO A 56 7.40 1.35 6.52
C PRO A 56 6.15 1.96 5.89
N THR A 57 5.33 2.59 6.73
CA THR A 57 4.14 3.34 6.28
C THR A 57 4.54 4.69 5.72
N LEU A 58 5.54 5.34 6.35
CA LEU A 58 6.05 6.66 5.98
C LEU A 58 7.59 6.63 6.00
N ILE A 59 8.19 7.25 5.01
CA ILE A 59 9.64 7.44 4.91
C ILE A 59 9.92 8.93 4.98
N VAL A 60 10.73 9.32 5.93
CA VAL A 60 11.22 10.69 6.07
C VAL A 60 12.69 10.69 5.66
N LEU A 61 12.98 11.36 4.59
CA LEU A 61 14.34 11.58 4.10
C LEU A 61 14.80 12.98 4.53
N GLN A 62 15.95 13.08 5.12
CA GLN A 62 16.52 14.37 5.51
C GLN A 62 17.88 14.59 4.82
N SER A 63 17.94 15.62 3.99
CA SER A 63 19.18 16.02 3.32
C SER A 63 19.21 17.53 3.12
N ASP A 64 20.27 18.17 3.56
CA ASP A 64 20.39 19.64 3.43
C ASP A 64 20.39 20.08 1.97
N ALA A 65 21.19 19.41 1.14
CA ALA A 65 21.33 19.70 -0.28
C ALA A 65 21.54 18.39 -1.07
N PRO A 66 20.45 17.68 -1.39
CA PRO A 66 20.55 16.45 -2.17
C PRO A 66 21.04 16.75 -3.59
N ASP A 67 22.03 16.01 -4.04
CA ASP A 67 22.50 16.05 -5.43
C ASP A 67 21.51 15.37 -6.38
N ALA A 68 21.75 15.49 -7.68
CA ALA A 68 20.89 14.89 -8.70
C ALA A 68 20.78 13.37 -8.56
N GLN A 69 21.83 12.70 -8.11
CA GLN A 69 21.83 11.24 -7.91
C GLN A 69 20.99 10.84 -6.71
N ALA A 70 21.06 11.58 -5.60
CA ALA A 70 20.22 11.35 -4.43
C ALA A 70 18.74 11.56 -4.74
N LEU A 71 18.40 12.61 -5.50
CA LEU A 71 17.01 12.86 -5.95
C LEU A 71 16.52 11.74 -6.87
N HIS A 72 17.34 11.25 -7.78
CA HIS A 72 16.98 10.15 -8.66
C HIS A 72 16.73 8.85 -7.87
N ARG A 73 17.61 8.50 -6.95
CA ARG A 73 17.41 7.34 -6.05
C ARG A 73 16.15 7.47 -5.18
N CYS A 74 15.86 8.69 -4.69
CA CYS A 74 14.63 8.96 -3.96
C CYS A 74 13.39 8.69 -4.83
N ALA A 75 13.42 9.10 -6.10
CA ALA A 75 12.35 8.86 -7.06
C ALA A 75 12.15 7.35 -7.32
N GLU A 76 13.23 6.60 -7.58
CA GLU A 76 13.19 5.14 -7.79
C GLU A 76 12.60 4.41 -6.58
N LEU A 77 13.01 4.78 -5.36
CA LEU A 77 12.47 4.21 -4.13
C LEU A 77 10.97 4.53 -3.96
N ALA A 78 10.56 5.75 -4.32
CA ALA A 78 9.16 6.16 -4.21
C ALA A 78 8.24 5.43 -5.19
N GLU A 79 8.75 5.04 -6.37
CA GLU A 79 7.99 4.25 -7.36
C GLU A 79 7.85 2.78 -6.97
N THR A 80 8.82 2.24 -6.24
CA THR A 80 8.86 0.80 -5.92
C THR A 80 8.28 0.47 -4.55
N ALA A 81 8.33 1.40 -3.60
CA ALA A 81 7.90 1.16 -2.23
C ALA A 81 6.43 1.52 -2.00
N GLU A 82 5.72 0.67 -1.28
CA GLU A 82 4.35 0.94 -0.81
C GLU A 82 4.34 1.88 0.42
N ALA A 83 5.08 2.98 0.37
CA ALA A 83 5.18 3.96 1.45
C ALA A 83 4.86 5.37 0.95
N VAL A 84 4.53 6.27 1.86
CA VAL A 84 4.48 7.70 1.57
C VAL A 84 5.86 8.29 1.86
N PHE A 85 6.32 9.20 1.00
CA PHE A 85 7.65 9.81 1.12
C PHE A 85 7.55 11.28 1.49
N LEU A 86 8.34 11.70 2.46
CA LEU A 86 8.58 13.08 2.86
C LEU A 86 10.08 13.38 2.76
N LEU A 87 10.45 14.30 1.91
CA LEU A 87 11.82 14.80 1.82
C LEU A 87 11.93 16.18 2.49
N LEU A 88 12.82 16.29 3.46
CA LEU A 88 13.16 17.52 4.17
C LEU A 88 14.48 18.07 3.60
N VAL A 89 14.45 19.28 3.05
CA VAL A 89 15.61 19.92 2.41
C VAL A 89 15.76 21.35 2.88
N ARG A 90 16.93 21.96 2.70
CA ARG A 90 17.08 23.40 2.91
C ARG A 90 16.33 24.20 1.85
N GLN A 91 15.98 25.42 2.19
CA GLN A 91 15.21 26.33 1.34
C GLN A 91 15.84 26.50 -0.07
N GLU A 92 17.16 26.55 -0.16
CA GLU A 92 17.90 26.70 -1.42
C GLU A 92 17.72 25.48 -2.35
N ALA A 93 17.60 24.27 -1.79
CA ALA A 93 17.45 23.04 -2.54
C ALA A 93 16.00 22.71 -2.88
N TYR A 94 15.03 23.37 -2.22
CA TYR A 94 13.60 23.04 -2.36
C TYR A 94 13.13 23.07 -3.81
N GLY A 95 13.44 24.12 -4.56
CA GLY A 95 12.95 24.27 -5.93
C GLY A 95 13.45 23.17 -6.89
N ALA A 96 14.70 22.71 -6.73
CA ALA A 96 15.25 21.61 -7.52
C ALA A 96 14.64 20.27 -7.12
N ALA A 97 14.54 19.99 -5.82
CA ALA A 97 13.94 18.78 -5.29
C ALA A 97 12.46 18.66 -5.69
N TRP A 98 11.69 19.73 -5.55
CA TRP A 98 10.28 19.76 -5.94
C TRP A 98 10.07 19.44 -7.42
N ARG A 99 10.79 20.12 -8.33
CA ARG A 99 10.66 19.88 -9.78
C ARG A 99 10.94 18.43 -10.17
N THR A 100 11.90 17.80 -9.50
CA THR A 100 12.27 16.42 -9.78
C THR A 100 11.27 15.43 -9.21
N LEU A 101 10.81 15.62 -7.98
CA LEU A 101 10.12 14.59 -7.20
C LEU A 101 8.59 14.69 -7.20
N GLN A 102 8.00 15.85 -7.57
CA GLN A 102 6.55 16.04 -7.55
C GLN A 102 5.77 14.97 -8.35
N LYS A 103 6.31 14.55 -9.48
CA LYS A 103 5.69 13.55 -10.36
C LYS A 103 5.78 12.11 -9.81
N HIS A 104 6.65 11.87 -8.83
CA HIS A 104 6.85 10.58 -8.17
C HIS A 104 6.08 10.47 -6.83
N GLY A 105 5.22 11.46 -6.52
CA GLY A 105 4.40 11.44 -5.31
C GLY A 105 5.16 11.69 -4.01
N VAL A 106 6.37 12.24 -4.07
CA VAL A 106 7.17 12.60 -2.90
C VAL A 106 6.76 13.97 -2.40
N CYS A 107 6.38 14.08 -1.13
CA CYS A 107 6.16 15.34 -0.46
C CYS A 107 7.52 15.98 -0.15
N VAL A 108 7.76 17.22 -0.60
CA VAL A 108 9.00 17.95 -0.33
C VAL A 108 8.70 19.14 0.56
N MET A 109 9.44 19.31 1.64
CA MET A 109 9.30 20.42 2.59
C MET A 109 10.65 21.02 2.95
N THR A 110 10.61 22.27 3.33
CA THR A 110 11.82 22.97 3.78
C THR A 110 12.14 22.66 5.24
N TRP A 111 13.41 22.53 5.56
CA TRP A 111 13.94 22.31 6.90
C TRP A 111 15.07 23.33 7.20
N PRO A 112 15.14 23.92 8.40
CA PRO A 112 14.28 23.70 9.57
C PRO A 112 12.89 24.34 9.44
N MET A 113 11.91 23.78 10.19
CA MET A 113 10.53 24.28 10.28
C MET A 113 10.02 24.19 11.72
N GLU A 114 8.91 24.82 12.00
CA GLU A 114 8.24 24.72 13.30
C GLU A 114 7.79 23.28 13.58
N GLN A 115 7.95 22.85 14.83
CA GLN A 115 7.56 21.51 15.29
C GLN A 115 6.08 21.22 15.01
N ALA A 116 5.20 22.19 15.18
CA ALA A 116 3.77 22.04 14.92
C ALA A 116 3.49 21.72 13.45
N VAL A 117 4.19 22.35 12.51
CA VAL A 117 4.05 22.13 11.07
C VAL A 117 4.48 20.72 10.70
N LEU A 118 5.65 20.25 11.19
CA LEU A 118 6.12 18.91 10.92
C LEU A 118 5.15 17.86 11.52
N THR A 119 4.71 18.05 12.76
CA THR A 119 3.75 17.16 13.43
C THR A 119 2.46 17.04 12.64
N GLN A 120 1.89 18.16 12.19
CA GLN A 120 0.67 18.17 11.39
C GLN A 120 0.87 17.48 10.04
N THR A 121 2.01 17.71 9.39
CA THR A 121 2.35 17.06 8.12
C THR A 121 2.44 15.54 8.29
N LEU A 122 3.15 15.06 9.31
CA LEU A 122 3.28 13.62 9.58
C LEU A 122 1.89 12.97 9.79
N ARG A 123 1.00 13.61 10.57
CA ARG A 123 -0.38 13.14 10.75
C ARG A 123 -1.13 13.04 9.44
N ASN A 124 -1.06 14.10 8.63
CA ASN A 124 -1.76 14.15 7.34
C ASN A 124 -1.24 13.07 6.38
N LEU A 125 0.07 12.84 6.32
CA LEU A 125 0.68 11.81 5.47
C LEU A 125 0.29 10.40 5.91
N LEU A 126 0.24 10.12 7.22
CA LEU A 126 -0.23 8.83 7.73
C LEU A 126 -1.72 8.60 7.44
N LEU A 127 -2.56 9.63 7.58
CA LEU A 127 -3.98 9.56 7.21
C LEU A 127 -4.16 9.35 5.72
N LEU A 128 -3.38 10.04 4.88
CA LEU A 128 -3.38 9.85 3.43
C LEU A 128 -3.04 8.40 3.07
N LYS A 129 -1.97 7.84 3.65
CA LYS A 129 -1.59 6.44 3.43
C LYS A 129 -2.71 5.47 3.80
N LYS A 130 -3.36 5.67 4.94
CA LYS A 130 -4.50 4.86 5.38
C LYS A 130 -5.66 4.93 4.39
N SER A 131 -5.98 6.12 3.89
CA SER A 131 -7.01 6.32 2.88
C SER A 131 -6.67 5.60 1.57
N MET A 132 -5.42 5.71 1.10
CA MET A 132 -4.95 5.02 -0.10
C MET A 132 -5.05 3.49 0.05
N GLN A 133 -4.65 2.95 1.20
CA GLN A 133 -4.77 1.50 1.48
C GLN A 133 -6.23 1.04 1.47
N THR A 134 -7.14 1.82 2.04
CA THR A 134 -8.58 1.52 2.02
C THR A 134 -9.13 1.51 0.59
N MET A 135 -8.78 2.51 -0.22
CA MET A 135 -9.19 2.57 -1.63
C MET A 135 -8.63 1.40 -2.45
N GLN A 136 -7.37 1.03 -2.21
CA GLN A 136 -6.75 -0.11 -2.88
C GLN A 136 -7.47 -1.42 -2.53
N ALA A 137 -7.75 -1.66 -1.24
CA ALA A 137 -8.48 -2.83 -0.78
C ALA A 137 -9.89 -2.91 -1.41
N GLN A 138 -10.60 -1.79 -1.50
CA GLN A 138 -11.91 -1.73 -2.18
C GLN A 138 -11.78 -2.05 -3.67
N THR A 139 -10.77 -1.50 -4.34
CA THR A 139 -10.51 -1.77 -5.76
C THR A 139 -10.22 -3.25 -6.00
N ASP A 140 -9.40 -3.86 -5.16
CA ASP A 140 -9.05 -5.28 -5.27
C ASP A 140 -10.26 -6.18 -4.98
N GLN A 141 -11.11 -5.80 -4.02
CA GLN A 141 -12.37 -6.48 -3.76
C GLN A 141 -13.30 -6.43 -4.98
N LEU A 142 -13.48 -5.26 -5.59
CA LEU A 142 -14.32 -5.10 -6.79
C LEU A 142 -13.77 -5.90 -7.97
N ARG A 143 -12.45 -5.90 -8.17
CA ARG A 143 -11.79 -6.70 -9.21
C ARG A 143 -12.04 -8.19 -9.00
N SER A 144 -11.93 -8.67 -7.76
CA SER A 144 -12.21 -10.06 -7.40
C SER A 144 -13.66 -10.42 -7.70
N GLN A 145 -14.63 -9.57 -7.31
CA GLN A 145 -16.05 -9.79 -7.60
C GLN A 145 -16.34 -9.87 -9.10
N LEU A 146 -15.73 -8.98 -9.89
CA LEU A 146 -15.87 -9.00 -11.35
C LEU A 146 -15.29 -10.30 -11.95
N GLN A 147 -14.17 -10.77 -11.45
CA GLN A 147 -13.60 -12.05 -11.89
C GLN A 147 -14.50 -13.22 -11.54
N ASP A 148 -15.06 -13.24 -10.33
CA ASP A 148 -16.00 -14.29 -9.90
C ASP A 148 -17.26 -14.31 -10.76
N LEU A 149 -17.82 -13.14 -11.08
CA LEU A 149 -18.96 -13.02 -12.00
C LEU A 149 -18.63 -13.56 -13.40
N LYS A 150 -17.46 -13.21 -13.95
CA LYS A 150 -17.01 -13.71 -15.27
C LYS A 150 -16.86 -15.23 -15.27
N ARG A 151 -16.28 -15.82 -14.19
CA ARG A 151 -16.15 -17.29 -14.05
C ARG A 151 -17.52 -17.98 -13.99
N ILE A 152 -18.45 -17.45 -13.18
CA ILE A 152 -19.81 -17.99 -13.07
C ILE A 152 -20.54 -17.89 -14.42
N GLN A 153 -20.42 -16.77 -15.12
CA GLN A 153 -21.03 -16.60 -16.46
C GLN A 153 -20.46 -17.59 -17.47
N LYS A 154 -19.15 -17.80 -17.46
CA LYS A 154 -18.48 -18.79 -18.32
C LYS A 154 -18.95 -20.22 -18.00
N ALA A 155 -19.04 -20.56 -16.73
CA ALA A 155 -19.54 -21.88 -16.30
C ALA A 155 -20.99 -22.10 -16.72
N LYS A 156 -21.88 -21.10 -16.58
CA LYS A 156 -23.24 -21.16 -17.09
C LYS A 156 -23.26 -21.44 -18.59
N GLY A 157 -22.46 -20.69 -19.36
CA GLY A 157 -22.36 -20.89 -20.82
C GLY A 157 -21.89 -22.29 -21.20
N LEU A 158 -21.01 -22.92 -20.42
CA LEU A 158 -20.60 -24.31 -20.61
C LEU A 158 -21.72 -25.28 -20.31
N LEU A 159 -22.44 -25.14 -19.21
CA LEU A 159 -23.59 -25.99 -18.88
C LEU A 159 -24.70 -25.89 -19.93
N MET A 160 -24.99 -24.70 -20.43
CA MET A 160 -25.94 -24.47 -21.49
C MET A 160 -25.55 -25.20 -22.79
N ARG A 161 -24.27 -25.11 -23.19
CA ARG A 161 -23.77 -25.73 -24.43
C ARG A 161 -23.64 -27.23 -24.35
N GLN A 162 -23.14 -27.73 -23.23
CA GLN A 162 -22.81 -29.17 -23.09
C GLN A 162 -23.99 -30.02 -22.60
N LEU A 163 -24.86 -29.44 -21.79
CA LEU A 163 -26.00 -30.17 -21.18
C LEU A 163 -27.36 -29.68 -21.67
N GLY A 164 -27.41 -28.71 -22.60
CA GLY A 164 -28.67 -28.18 -23.13
C GLY A 164 -29.53 -27.42 -22.11
N MET A 165 -28.92 -26.96 -21.00
CA MET A 165 -29.67 -26.27 -19.95
C MET A 165 -30.08 -24.86 -20.39
N THR A 166 -31.22 -24.38 -19.84
CA THR A 166 -31.54 -22.94 -19.91
C THR A 166 -30.60 -22.14 -19.01
N GLU A 167 -30.49 -20.84 -19.21
CA GLU A 167 -29.69 -19.98 -18.36
C GLU A 167 -30.14 -20.03 -16.88
N GLN A 168 -31.46 -20.08 -16.65
CA GLN A 168 -32.04 -20.18 -15.32
C GLN A 168 -31.69 -21.52 -14.64
N ASP A 169 -31.74 -22.62 -15.37
CA ASP A 169 -31.42 -23.94 -14.83
C ASP A 169 -29.94 -24.07 -14.53
N ALA A 170 -29.06 -23.56 -15.41
CA ALA A 170 -27.62 -23.51 -15.17
C ALA A 170 -27.27 -22.67 -13.93
N HIS A 171 -27.94 -21.54 -13.75
CA HIS A 171 -27.76 -20.69 -12.56
C HIS A 171 -28.17 -21.43 -11.29
N ARG A 172 -29.38 -22.01 -11.25
CA ARG A 172 -29.88 -22.77 -10.11
C ARG A 172 -29.01 -24.00 -9.81
N TRP A 173 -28.49 -24.66 -10.84
CA TRP A 173 -27.60 -25.79 -10.68
C TRP A 173 -26.30 -25.39 -9.94
N ILE A 174 -25.66 -24.29 -10.36
CA ILE A 174 -24.45 -23.76 -9.70
C ILE A 174 -24.74 -23.36 -8.25
N GLU A 175 -25.88 -22.72 -7.99
CA GLU A 175 -26.30 -22.33 -6.64
C GLU A 175 -26.49 -23.54 -5.74
N LYS A 176 -27.26 -24.52 -6.21
CA LYS A 176 -27.53 -25.76 -5.46
C LYS A 176 -26.23 -26.51 -5.18
N ALA A 177 -25.38 -26.68 -6.18
CA ALA A 177 -24.10 -27.38 -6.01
C ALA A 177 -23.16 -26.65 -5.01
N ALA A 178 -23.21 -25.32 -4.96
CA ALA A 178 -22.46 -24.53 -3.99
C ALA A 178 -23.01 -24.72 -2.56
N MET A 179 -24.33 -24.73 -2.40
CA MET A 179 -24.99 -24.99 -1.11
C MET A 179 -24.74 -26.42 -0.62
N ASP A 180 -24.91 -27.42 -1.46
CA ASP A 180 -24.75 -28.83 -1.11
C ASP A 180 -23.32 -29.17 -0.66
N ARG A 181 -22.34 -28.47 -1.21
CA ARG A 181 -20.91 -28.63 -0.88
C ARG A 181 -20.38 -27.62 0.14
N CYS A 182 -21.21 -26.67 0.59
CA CYS A 182 -20.82 -25.58 1.48
C CYS A 182 -19.60 -24.77 0.97
N VAL A 183 -19.53 -24.53 -0.35
CA VAL A 183 -18.45 -23.77 -1.01
C VAL A 183 -18.98 -22.53 -1.73
N LYS A 184 -18.08 -21.63 -2.13
CA LYS A 184 -18.48 -20.44 -2.90
C LYS A 184 -18.86 -20.83 -4.33
N LYS A 185 -19.83 -20.12 -4.94
CA LYS A 185 -20.26 -20.34 -6.35
C LYS A 185 -19.09 -20.30 -7.33
N ARG A 186 -18.06 -19.49 -7.07
CA ARG A 186 -16.84 -19.40 -7.90
C ARG A 186 -16.07 -20.75 -7.95
N GLU A 187 -16.03 -21.51 -6.85
CA GLU A 187 -15.32 -22.80 -6.79
C GLU A 187 -16.03 -23.86 -7.62
N ILE A 188 -17.38 -23.83 -7.60
CA ILE A 188 -18.19 -24.66 -8.50
C ILE A 188 -17.96 -24.27 -9.94
N ALA A 189 -17.97 -22.95 -10.24
CA ALA A 189 -17.72 -22.44 -11.59
C ALA A 189 -16.33 -22.84 -12.12
N GLU A 190 -15.28 -22.77 -11.29
CA GLU A 190 -13.94 -23.23 -11.64
C GLU A 190 -13.87 -24.74 -11.91
N THR A 191 -14.61 -25.54 -11.13
CA THR A 191 -14.71 -26.98 -11.33
C THR A 191 -15.35 -27.31 -12.68
N ILE A 192 -16.44 -26.62 -13.03
CA ILE A 192 -17.13 -26.77 -14.30
C ILE A 192 -16.21 -26.38 -15.47
N ILE A 193 -15.53 -25.24 -15.34
CA ILE A 193 -14.60 -24.76 -16.39
C ILE A 193 -13.49 -25.78 -16.62
N ARG A 194 -12.87 -26.30 -15.55
CA ARG A 194 -11.85 -27.37 -15.68
C ARG A 194 -12.37 -28.65 -16.31
N MET A 195 -13.63 -29.00 -16.05
CA MET A 195 -14.21 -30.24 -16.56
C MET A 195 -14.48 -30.20 -18.07
N TYR A 196 -14.81 -29.02 -18.60
CA TYR A 196 -15.25 -28.87 -20.00
C TYR A 196 -14.27 -28.11 -20.92
N GLU A 197 -13.16 -27.61 -20.39
CA GLU A 197 -12.11 -26.89 -21.14
C GLU A 197 -10.72 -27.58 -21.09
N LEU A 198 -10.71 -28.88 -20.82
CA LEU A 198 -9.53 -29.73 -21.03
C LEU A 198 -9.35 -30.06 -22.50
#